data_a76ebcfc4a5e45b25bebe160d9b50d23
#
_entry.id   a76ebcfc4a5e45b25bebe160d9b50d23
#
_cell.length_a   1.000
_cell.length_b   1.000
_cell.length_c   1.000
_cell.angle_alpha   90.00
_cell.angle_beta   90.00
_cell.angle_gamma   90.00
#
_symmetry.space_group_name_H-M   'P 1'
#
loop_
_entity.id
_entity.type
_entity.pdbx_description
1 polymer ?
#
loop_
_entity_poly.entity_id
_entity_poly.type
_entity_poly.pdbx_seq_one_letter_code
_entity_poly.pdbx_strand_id
1 'polypeptide(L)'
;HLEEGDLPPVLDIEHMPQGKSVEDFQMDVLTWLHIVEDKYHVKPIIYTYYKFKERYLSTSVFDGYPYWIAHYYVDKVEYKGKWKFWQHTDAGQLPGIKGNVDLNIYNGSYYDLMQLTIGGSDEMTTDE
;
A
#
# COMPACT_ATOMS: atom_id res chain seq x y z
N HIS A 1 -17.91 3.83 3.98
CA HIS A 1 -17.71 5.28 3.89
C HIS A 1 -16.54 5.69 4.78
N LEU A 2 -15.51 6.31 4.17
CA LEU A 2 -14.29 6.72 4.88
C LEU A 2 -14.36 8.18 5.30
N GLU A 3 -13.77 8.48 6.46
CA GLU A 3 -13.80 9.80 7.06
C GLU A 3 -12.39 10.31 7.30
N GLU A 4 -12.28 11.59 7.64
CA GLU A 4 -11.01 12.19 8.04
C GLU A 4 -10.41 11.42 9.22
N GLY A 5 -9.13 11.13 9.13
CA GLY A 5 -8.40 10.34 10.12
C GLY A 5 -8.32 8.85 9.80
N ASP A 6 -9.17 8.36 8.90
CA ASP A 6 -9.10 6.98 8.44
C ASP A 6 -7.90 6.79 7.50
N LEU A 7 -7.35 5.58 7.44
CA LEU A 7 -6.40 5.23 6.40
C LEU A 7 -7.10 5.29 5.04
N PRO A 8 -6.37 5.64 3.97
CA PRO A 8 -6.98 5.67 2.64
C PRO A 8 -7.36 4.27 2.16
N PRO A 9 -8.17 4.18 1.11
CA PRO A 9 -8.45 2.88 0.50
C PRO A 9 -7.17 2.16 0.10
N VAL A 10 -7.20 0.84 0.18
CA VAL A 10 -6.10 -0.02 -0.22
C VAL A 10 -6.49 -0.78 -1.47
N LEU A 11 -5.65 -0.72 -2.49
CA LEU A 11 -5.80 -1.56 -3.68
C LEU A 11 -4.96 -2.81 -3.49
N ASP A 12 -5.64 -3.95 -3.41
CA ASP A 12 -5.00 -5.26 -3.30
C ASP A 12 -4.72 -5.78 -4.71
N ILE A 13 -3.45 -5.82 -5.10
CA ILE A 13 -3.04 -6.27 -6.44
C ILE A 13 -2.08 -7.43 -6.29
N GLU A 14 -2.54 -8.64 -6.58
CA GLU A 14 -1.74 -9.85 -6.38
C GLU A 14 -1.62 -10.73 -7.62
N HIS A 15 -2.45 -10.49 -8.65
CA HIS A 15 -2.51 -11.37 -9.82
C HIS A 15 -2.68 -10.56 -11.10
N MET A 16 -2.05 -11.05 -12.18
CA MET A 16 -2.27 -10.53 -13.53
C MET A 16 -3.52 -11.18 -14.12
N PRO A 17 -4.47 -10.38 -14.64
CA PRO A 17 -5.62 -10.96 -15.34
C PRO A 17 -5.17 -11.69 -16.60
N GLN A 18 -5.82 -12.83 -16.89
CA GLN A 18 -5.55 -13.56 -18.13
C GLN A 18 -6.04 -12.76 -19.34
N GLY A 19 -5.28 -12.82 -20.42
CA GLY A 19 -5.66 -12.20 -21.68
C GLY A 19 -5.47 -10.70 -21.75
N LYS A 20 -4.91 -10.09 -20.71
CA LYS A 20 -4.67 -8.65 -20.68
C LYS A 20 -3.17 -8.39 -20.78
N SER A 21 -2.78 -7.41 -21.59
CA SER A 21 -1.37 -7.00 -21.66
C SER A 21 -0.94 -6.29 -20.38
N VAL A 22 0.37 -6.25 -20.13
CA VAL A 22 0.91 -5.54 -18.98
C VAL A 22 0.53 -4.05 -19.06
N GLU A 23 0.64 -3.45 -20.24
CA GLU A 23 0.31 -2.04 -20.46
C GLU A 23 -1.16 -1.75 -20.16
N ASP A 24 -2.07 -2.59 -20.61
CA ASP A 24 -3.50 -2.41 -20.35
C ASP A 24 -3.83 -2.60 -18.87
N PHE A 25 -3.19 -3.59 -18.24
CA PHE A 25 -3.31 -3.79 -16.80
C PHE A 25 -2.84 -2.57 -16.02
N GLN A 26 -1.67 -2.04 -16.38
CA GLN A 26 -1.13 -0.84 -15.72
C GLN A 26 -2.05 0.36 -15.89
N MET A 27 -2.66 0.53 -17.06
CA MET A 27 -3.63 1.61 -17.29
C MET A 27 -4.86 1.46 -16.40
N ASP A 28 -5.36 0.24 -16.26
CA ASP A 28 -6.51 -0.01 -15.37
C ASP A 28 -6.18 0.32 -13.91
N VAL A 29 -4.99 -0.07 -13.45
CA VAL A 29 -4.53 0.21 -12.10
C VAL A 29 -4.42 1.72 -11.89
N LEU A 30 -3.79 2.44 -12.80
CA LEU A 30 -3.65 3.90 -12.71
C LEU A 30 -5.00 4.60 -12.71
N THR A 31 -5.94 4.13 -13.53
CA THR A 31 -7.30 4.70 -13.57
C THR A 31 -7.98 4.59 -12.21
N TRP A 32 -7.89 3.41 -11.58
CA TRP A 32 -8.47 3.21 -10.26
C TRP A 32 -7.80 4.12 -9.23
N LEU A 33 -6.46 4.18 -9.24
CA LEU A 33 -5.71 5.00 -8.29
C LEU A 33 -6.08 6.48 -8.40
N HIS A 34 -6.22 6.98 -9.63
CA HIS A 34 -6.58 8.38 -9.87
C HIS A 34 -8.01 8.68 -9.41
N ILE A 35 -8.96 7.79 -9.67
CA ILE A 35 -10.35 7.98 -9.25
C ILE A 35 -10.44 8.06 -7.73
N VAL A 36 -9.74 7.18 -7.03
CA VAL A 36 -9.77 7.14 -5.57
C VAL A 36 -9.06 8.36 -4.98
N GLU A 37 -7.93 8.74 -5.55
CA GLU A 37 -7.21 9.94 -5.12
C GLU A 37 -8.05 11.20 -5.30
N ASP A 38 -8.75 11.32 -6.42
CA ASP A 38 -9.64 12.46 -6.68
C ASP A 38 -10.79 12.52 -5.67
N LYS A 39 -11.32 11.37 -5.27
CA LYS A 39 -12.43 11.31 -4.34
C LYS A 39 -12.02 11.68 -2.91
N TYR A 40 -10.88 11.18 -2.44
CA TYR A 40 -10.48 11.30 -1.03
C TYR A 40 -9.36 12.33 -0.81
N HIS A 41 -8.81 12.91 -1.89
CA HIS A 41 -7.70 13.90 -1.83
C HIS A 41 -6.47 13.38 -1.10
N VAL A 42 -6.24 12.06 -1.19
CA VAL A 42 -5.09 11.39 -0.61
C VAL A 42 -4.74 10.20 -1.49
N LYS A 43 -3.45 9.88 -1.57
CA LYS A 43 -3.01 8.73 -2.37
C LYS A 43 -3.45 7.43 -1.73
N PRO A 44 -4.08 6.52 -2.49
CA PRO A 44 -4.41 5.19 -1.98
C PRO A 44 -3.14 4.37 -1.71
N ILE A 45 -3.28 3.39 -0.84
CA ILE A 45 -2.21 2.45 -0.52
C ILE A 45 -2.29 1.29 -1.53
N ILE A 46 -1.14 0.84 -2.03
CA ILE A 46 -1.07 -0.37 -2.87
C ILE A 46 -0.52 -1.50 -2.00
N TYR A 47 -1.35 -2.55 -1.82
CA TYR A 47 -0.92 -3.80 -1.19
C TYR A 47 -0.57 -4.79 -2.28
N THR A 48 0.65 -5.33 -2.25
CA THR A 48 1.11 -6.30 -3.23
C THR A 48 2.31 -7.07 -2.70
N TYR A 49 2.63 -8.20 -3.35
CA TYR A 49 3.86 -8.93 -3.07
C TYR A 49 5.07 -8.22 -3.69
N TYR A 50 6.22 -8.36 -3.05
CA TYR A 50 7.47 -7.75 -3.50
C TYR A 50 7.76 -8.07 -4.97
N LYS A 51 7.69 -9.36 -5.35
CA LYS A 51 7.99 -9.78 -6.73
C LYS A 51 6.98 -9.25 -7.74
N PHE A 52 5.70 -9.13 -7.34
CA PHE A 52 4.68 -8.58 -8.22
C PHE A 52 4.94 -7.10 -8.50
N LYS A 53 5.32 -6.34 -7.46
CA LYS A 53 5.69 -4.93 -7.62
C LYS A 53 6.84 -4.79 -8.60
N GLU A 54 7.90 -5.59 -8.43
CA GLU A 54 9.08 -5.53 -9.29
C GLU A 54 8.76 -5.91 -10.74
N ARG A 55 7.88 -6.89 -10.92
CA ARG A 55 7.60 -7.43 -12.26
C ARG A 55 6.58 -6.60 -13.05
N TYR A 56 5.53 -6.12 -12.41
CA TYR A 56 4.39 -5.53 -13.11
C TYR A 56 4.13 -4.06 -12.78
N LEU A 57 4.68 -3.54 -11.69
CA LEU A 57 4.44 -2.17 -11.24
C LEU A 57 5.75 -1.40 -11.08
N SER A 58 6.76 -1.74 -11.89
CA SER A 58 8.09 -1.14 -11.79
C SER A 58 8.24 0.20 -12.51
N THR A 59 7.29 0.56 -13.37
CA THR A 59 7.32 1.87 -14.05
C THR A 59 7.22 3.00 -13.03
N SER A 60 7.93 4.08 -13.28
CA SER A 60 8.06 5.19 -12.32
C SER A 60 6.73 5.83 -11.92
N VAL A 61 5.68 5.71 -12.75
CA VAL A 61 4.35 6.25 -12.43
C VAL A 61 3.76 5.63 -11.16
N PHE A 62 4.23 4.44 -10.75
CA PHE A 62 3.75 3.76 -9.55
C PHE A 62 4.58 4.06 -8.31
N ASP A 63 5.69 4.81 -8.43
CA ASP A 63 6.62 5.02 -7.32
C ASP A 63 6.12 6.05 -6.29
N GLY A 64 5.15 6.87 -6.66
CA GLY A 64 4.63 7.92 -5.79
C GLY A 64 3.59 7.45 -4.77
N TYR A 65 3.14 6.21 -4.84
CA TYR A 65 2.10 5.67 -3.97
C TYR A 65 2.70 5.04 -2.72
N PRO A 66 2.00 5.08 -1.57
CA PRO A 66 2.44 4.35 -0.39
C PRO A 66 2.24 2.85 -0.60
N TYR A 67 3.24 2.06 -0.28
CA TYR A 67 3.21 0.61 -0.48
C TYR A 67 3.05 -0.13 0.84
N TRP A 68 2.22 -1.15 0.80
CA TRP A 68 2.09 -2.18 1.82
C TRP A 68 2.60 -3.47 1.17
N ILE A 69 3.84 -3.84 1.47
CA ILE A 69 4.54 -4.94 0.79
C ILE A 69 4.41 -6.22 1.59
N ALA A 70 3.91 -7.27 0.95
CA ALA A 70 3.96 -8.63 1.50
C ALA A 70 5.28 -9.28 1.05
N HIS A 71 6.11 -9.66 2.00
CA HIS A 71 7.40 -10.28 1.74
C HIS A 71 7.78 -11.14 2.93
N TYR A 72 7.60 -12.47 2.79
CA TYR A 72 7.73 -13.43 3.88
C TYR A 72 9.11 -14.08 3.89
N TYR A 73 9.51 -14.59 5.06
CA TYR A 73 10.74 -15.38 5.24
C TYR A 73 12.02 -14.61 4.88
N VAL A 74 12.02 -13.31 5.10
CA VAL A 74 13.20 -12.46 4.92
C VAL A 74 13.40 -11.62 6.18
N ASP A 75 14.66 -11.24 6.44
CA ASP A 75 15.00 -10.44 7.62
C ASP A 75 14.60 -8.98 7.46
N LYS A 76 14.50 -8.51 6.22
CA LYS A 76 14.14 -7.12 5.90
C LYS A 76 13.52 -7.07 4.51
N VAL A 77 12.77 -6.00 4.25
CA VAL A 77 12.19 -5.77 2.93
C VAL A 77 13.29 -5.52 1.92
N GLU A 78 13.26 -6.26 0.81
CA GLU A 78 14.24 -6.10 -0.28
C GLU A 78 13.86 -4.98 -1.24
N TYR A 79 12.59 -4.54 -1.25
CA TYR A 79 12.15 -3.43 -2.09
C TYR A 79 12.92 -2.16 -1.71
N LYS A 80 13.58 -1.54 -2.69
CA LYS A 80 14.45 -0.37 -2.48
C LYS A 80 13.71 0.96 -2.47
N GLY A 81 12.45 0.97 -2.90
CA GLY A 81 11.62 2.16 -2.88
C GLY A 81 11.02 2.45 -1.51
N LYS A 82 10.11 3.42 -1.46
CA LYS A 82 9.43 3.81 -0.23
C LYS A 82 8.29 2.85 0.06
N TRP A 83 8.42 2.09 1.15
CA TRP A 83 7.33 1.26 1.63
C TRP A 83 6.88 1.79 3.00
N LYS A 84 5.59 1.63 3.30
CA LYS A 84 5.00 2.11 4.56
C LYS A 84 4.63 0.98 5.50
N PHE A 85 4.17 -0.15 4.94
CA PHE A 85 3.80 -1.31 5.73
C PHE A 85 4.47 -2.54 5.15
N TRP A 86 4.89 -3.42 6.03
CA TRP A 86 5.47 -4.71 5.65
C TRP A 86 4.68 -5.82 6.32
N GLN A 87 3.96 -6.61 5.53
CA GLN A 87 3.37 -7.85 5.99
C GLN A 87 4.46 -8.91 5.93
N HIS A 88 5.01 -9.25 7.11
CA HIS A 88 6.19 -10.10 7.14
C HIS A 88 5.88 -11.57 7.34
N THR A 89 4.62 -11.92 7.68
CA THR A 89 4.18 -13.30 7.77
C THR A 89 2.66 -13.40 7.67
N ASP A 90 2.20 -14.53 7.15
CA ASP A 90 0.80 -14.94 7.17
C ASP A 90 0.57 -16.12 8.14
N ALA A 91 1.61 -16.47 8.91
CA ALA A 91 1.62 -17.60 9.83
C ALA A 91 1.97 -17.19 11.26
N GLY A 92 1.64 -15.96 11.63
CA GLY A 92 1.85 -15.46 12.98
C GLY A 92 0.94 -16.12 13.99
N GLN A 93 1.34 -16.08 15.27
CA GLN A 93 0.57 -16.64 16.37
C GLN A 93 0.36 -15.57 17.43
N LEU A 94 -0.88 -15.40 17.88
CA LEU A 94 -1.22 -14.43 18.93
C LEU A 94 -2.01 -15.12 20.04
N PRO A 95 -1.72 -14.81 21.33
CA PRO A 95 -2.50 -15.34 22.43
C PRO A 95 -3.98 -14.98 22.27
N GLY A 96 -4.86 -15.94 22.49
CA GLY A 96 -6.30 -15.74 22.41
C GLY A 96 -6.90 -15.87 21.03
N ILE A 97 -6.08 -16.03 19.98
CA ILE A 97 -6.54 -16.23 18.61
C ILE A 97 -6.13 -17.62 18.15
N LYS A 98 -7.10 -18.40 17.67
CA LYS A 98 -6.84 -19.71 17.08
C LYS A 98 -6.44 -19.55 15.61
N GLY A 99 -5.43 -20.32 15.20
CA GLY A 99 -4.97 -20.30 13.83
C GLY A 99 -3.96 -19.19 13.56
N ASN A 100 -3.58 -19.10 12.29
CA ASN A 100 -2.56 -18.16 11.85
C ASN A 100 -3.14 -16.78 11.63
N VAL A 101 -2.32 -15.76 11.87
CA VAL A 101 -2.67 -14.35 11.61
C VAL A 101 -1.57 -13.68 10.81
N ASP A 102 -1.94 -12.65 10.07
CA ASP A 102 -0.98 -11.79 9.39
C ASP A 102 -0.37 -10.82 10.40
N LEU A 103 0.93 -10.60 10.31
CA LEU A 103 1.64 -9.63 11.15
C LEU A 103 2.32 -8.60 10.27
N ASN A 104 2.24 -7.34 10.67
CA ASN A 104 2.72 -6.22 9.89
C ASN A 104 3.58 -5.29 10.74
N ILE A 105 4.52 -4.59 10.06
CA ILE A 105 5.34 -3.54 10.65
C ILE A 105 5.08 -2.26 9.86
N TYR A 106 4.85 -1.15 10.57
CA TYR A 106 4.78 0.17 9.95
C TYR A 106 6.18 0.79 9.91
N ASN A 107 6.53 1.39 8.77
CA ASN A 107 7.84 2.02 8.54
C ASN A 107 7.70 3.54 8.73
N GLY A 108 7.82 4.00 9.95
CA GLY A 108 7.78 5.43 10.24
C GLY A 108 7.30 5.73 11.65
N SER A 109 7.14 7.00 11.94
CA SER A 109 6.64 7.48 13.22
C SER A 109 5.12 7.56 13.22
N TYR A 110 4.53 7.80 14.40
CA TYR A 110 3.11 8.07 14.50
C TYR A 110 2.71 9.30 13.67
N TYR A 111 3.56 10.32 13.65
CA TYR A 111 3.34 11.51 12.82
C TYR A 111 3.26 11.14 11.34
N ASP A 112 4.20 10.31 10.86
CA ASP A 112 4.20 9.85 9.47
C ASP A 112 2.92 9.07 9.14
N LEU A 113 2.45 8.23 10.09
CA LEU A 113 1.22 7.48 9.90
C LEU A 113 0.02 8.42 9.74
N MET A 114 -0.04 9.48 10.53
CA MET A 114 -1.13 10.46 10.42
C MET A 114 -1.13 11.17 9.08
N GLN A 115 0.04 11.37 8.46
CA GLN A 115 0.13 11.99 7.12
C GLN A 115 -0.48 11.13 6.03
N LEU A 116 -0.56 9.81 6.22
CA LEU A 116 -1.21 8.91 5.26
C LEU A 116 -2.73 8.99 5.32
N THR A 117 -3.30 9.42 6.44
CA THR A 117 -4.74 9.41 6.66
C THR A 117 -5.45 10.45 5.80
N ILE A 118 -6.75 10.23 5.59
CA ILE A 118 -7.61 11.19 4.90
C ILE A 118 -7.60 12.50 5.69
N GLY A 119 -7.28 13.60 5.01
CA GLY A 119 -7.14 14.91 5.62
C GLY A 119 -5.81 15.17 6.32
N GLY A 120 -4.98 14.13 6.51
CA GLY A 120 -3.72 14.26 7.25
C GLY A 120 -2.71 15.19 6.58
N SER A 121 -2.60 15.11 5.25
CA SER A 121 -1.68 15.96 4.50
C SER A 121 -2.14 17.43 4.43
N ASP A 122 -3.44 17.68 4.57
CA ASP A 122 -3.97 19.04 4.55
C ASP A 122 -3.58 19.82 5.80
N GLU A 123 -3.44 19.12 6.93
CA GLU A 123 -2.99 19.75 8.18
C GLU A 123 -1.55 20.24 8.09
N MET A 124 -0.71 19.62 7.27
CA MET A 124 0.67 20.05 7.07
C MET A 124 0.76 21.40 6.36
N THR A 125 -0.18 21.68 5.47
CA THR A 125 -0.16 22.93 4.70
C THR A 125 -0.66 24.14 5.48
N THR A 126 -1.36 23.92 6.59
CA THR A 126 -1.90 24.99 7.41
C THR A 126 -0.92 25.49 8.47
N ASP A 127 0.14 24.75 8.75
CA ASP A 127 1.15 25.11 9.75
C ASP A 127 2.28 25.97 9.19
N GLU A 128 2.24 26.23 7.90
CA GLU A 128 3.18 27.13 7.24
C GLU A 128 2.58 28.56 7.16
#